data_f07cdc92763108ca06e00afbdc9f8327
#
_entry.id   f07cdc92763108ca06e00afbdc9f8327
#
_cell.length_a   1.000
_cell.length_b   1.000
_cell.length_c   1.000
_cell.angle_alpha   90.00
_cell.angle_beta   90.00
_cell.angle_gamma   90.00
#
_symmetry.space_group_name_H-M   'P 1'
#
loop_
_entity.id
_entity.type
_entity.pdbx_description
1 polymer ?
#
loop_
_entity_poly.entity_id
_entity_poly.type
_entity_poly.pdbx_seq_one_letter_code
_entity_poly.pdbx_strand_id
1 'polypeptide(L)'
;MKAPFSFFFVAALMILTSLSACKKEKSTTTTSKAAAPLAEAPNKQQNSPIAYVEVDSLLTQYKFCTENKAVLEAKSKQYQSQVAAKMAQVQKAYADFQQKMQSGAFTTREQAEAAQLRIQKMQQEAAKLEEQLQKRMTAEQEKFNNTLRDSLQSFLKDYNKEMGYSMIVSKQGANVLFADPSLNLTKAVIEGMNERYKGKKK
;
A
#
# COMPACT_ATOMS: atom_id res chain seq x y z
N MET A 1 -39.25 9.78 -5.74
CA MET A 1 -39.13 10.66 -6.91
C MET A 1 -37.76 10.44 -7.55
N LYS A 2 -37.76 9.85 -8.74
CA LYS A 2 -36.55 9.46 -9.50
C LYS A 2 -36.23 10.61 -10.47
N ALA A 3 -34.97 11.02 -10.51
CA ALA A 3 -34.46 11.86 -11.59
C ALA A 3 -33.21 11.20 -12.21
N PRO A 4 -33.19 10.92 -13.51
CA PRO A 4 -32.02 10.38 -14.18
C PRO A 4 -31.15 11.54 -14.73
N PHE A 5 -29.85 11.46 -14.46
CA PHE A 5 -28.87 12.38 -15.07
C PHE A 5 -28.37 11.76 -16.38
N SER A 6 -28.77 12.40 -17.47
CA SER A 6 -28.41 12.06 -18.85
C SER A 6 -27.08 12.71 -19.19
N PHE A 7 -26.04 11.93 -19.53
CA PHE A 7 -24.79 12.44 -20.06
C PHE A 7 -24.80 12.42 -21.59
N PHE A 8 -24.72 13.57 -22.18
CA PHE A 8 -24.56 13.79 -23.62
C PHE A 8 -23.15 13.41 -24.08
N PHE A 9 -23.08 12.48 -25.03
CA PHE A 9 -21.92 12.20 -25.84
C PHE A 9 -21.84 13.19 -27.00
N VAL A 10 -20.78 13.95 -27.11
CA VAL A 10 -20.43 14.69 -28.34
C VAL A 10 -19.21 14.04 -28.94
N ALA A 11 -19.44 13.35 -30.06
CA ALA A 11 -18.42 12.86 -30.95
C ALA A 11 -17.96 13.99 -31.89
N ALA A 12 -16.67 14.26 -31.95
CA ALA A 12 -16.06 15.05 -33.01
C ALA A 12 -14.98 14.23 -33.70
N LEU A 13 -15.35 13.77 -34.90
CA LEU A 13 -14.53 13.07 -35.88
C LEU A 13 -13.76 14.15 -36.70
N MET A 14 -12.44 14.10 -36.70
CA MET A 14 -11.61 14.81 -37.69
C MET A 14 -10.56 13.88 -38.26
N ILE A 15 -10.84 13.47 -39.51
CA ILE A 15 -9.94 12.77 -40.41
C ILE A 15 -9.10 13.82 -41.13
N LEU A 16 -7.79 13.73 -41.09
CA LEU A 16 -6.89 14.42 -41.99
C LEU A 16 -5.82 13.44 -42.47
N THR A 17 -6.02 12.99 -43.69
CA THR A 17 -5.08 12.28 -44.53
C THR A 17 -4.06 13.25 -45.11
N SER A 18 -2.77 12.94 -44.99
CA SER A 18 -1.75 13.50 -45.90
C SER A 18 -0.74 12.43 -46.28
N LEU A 19 -0.86 11.95 -47.50
CA LEU A 19 0.19 11.27 -48.22
C LEU A 19 1.30 12.26 -48.55
N SER A 20 2.54 11.90 -48.36
CA SER A 20 3.68 12.51 -49.05
C SER A 20 4.75 11.49 -49.37
N ALA A 21 5.01 11.47 -50.61
CA ALA A 21 5.78 10.60 -51.44
C ALA A 21 7.28 10.47 -51.06
N CYS A 22 7.80 9.28 -51.35
CA CYS A 22 9.23 8.97 -51.50
C CYS A 22 9.90 9.85 -52.55
N LYS A 23 11.04 10.42 -52.24
CA LYS A 23 12.04 10.79 -53.24
C LYS A 23 13.42 10.34 -52.77
N LYS A 24 13.97 9.49 -53.56
CA LYS A 24 15.32 8.90 -53.48
C LYS A 24 16.27 9.90 -54.12
N GLU A 25 17.24 10.40 -53.39
CA GLU A 25 18.37 11.12 -53.98
C GLU A 25 19.70 10.63 -53.41
N LYS A 26 20.65 10.54 -54.30
CA LYS A 26 21.92 9.80 -54.23
C LYS A 26 23.04 10.80 -53.93
N SER A 27 23.89 10.44 -52.98
CA SER A 27 25.32 10.78 -52.91
C SER A 27 25.76 12.24 -52.84
N THR A 28 26.40 12.59 -51.72
CA THR A 28 27.77 13.17 -51.84
C THR A 28 28.50 13.01 -50.49
N THR A 29 29.68 12.46 -50.60
CA THR A 29 30.70 12.28 -49.57
C THR A 29 31.16 13.62 -49.01
N THR A 30 31.07 13.83 -47.70
CA THR A 30 31.88 14.85 -47.03
C THR A 30 32.43 14.25 -45.74
N THR A 31 33.72 14.10 -45.74
CA THR A 31 34.61 13.68 -44.65
C THR A 31 34.43 14.62 -43.46
N SER A 32 33.93 14.14 -42.33
CA SER A 32 34.03 14.82 -41.06
C SER A 32 34.56 13.87 -39.99
N LYS A 33 35.79 14.13 -39.68
CA LYS A 33 36.57 13.94 -38.44
C LYS A 33 36.04 12.86 -37.45
N ALA A 34 36.84 11.82 -37.35
CA ALA A 34 36.71 10.71 -36.42
C ALA A 34 36.41 11.19 -34.98
N ALA A 35 35.23 10.85 -34.48
CA ALA A 35 35.01 10.71 -33.05
C ALA A 35 35.61 9.34 -32.65
N ALA A 36 36.46 9.35 -31.64
CA ALA A 36 37.08 8.17 -31.09
C ALA A 36 35.99 7.14 -30.70
N PRO A 37 36.21 5.84 -30.92
CA PRO A 37 35.31 4.81 -30.42
C PRO A 37 35.33 4.91 -28.89
N LEU A 38 34.17 5.19 -28.29
CA LEU A 38 33.93 4.86 -26.88
C LEU A 38 34.25 3.37 -26.76
N ALA A 39 35.25 3.05 -25.98
CA ALA A 39 35.63 1.68 -25.66
C ALA A 39 34.36 1.00 -25.12
N GLU A 40 33.79 0.10 -25.90
CA GLU A 40 32.79 -0.85 -25.43
C GLU A 40 33.45 -1.62 -24.29
N ALA A 41 32.97 -1.35 -23.07
CA ALA A 41 33.27 -2.22 -21.95
C ALA A 41 32.91 -3.65 -22.39
N PRO A 42 33.74 -4.67 -22.09
CA PRO A 42 33.46 -6.03 -22.51
C PRO A 42 32.09 -6.42 -21.96
N ASN A 43 31.12 -6.53 -22.85
CA ASN A 43 29.80 -7.05 -22.56
C ASN A 43 29.99 -8.54 -22.21
N LYS A 44 30.34 -8.81 -20.95
CA LYS A 44 30.10 -10.11 -20.34
C LYS A 44 28.57 -10.25 -20.28
N GLN A 45 27.96 -10.70 -21.35
CA GLN A 45 26.66 -11.36 -21.33
C GLN A 45 26.80 -12.62 -20.46
N GLN A 46 26.92 -12.41 -19.15
CA GLN A 46 26.54 -13.42 -18.20
C GLN A 46 25.00 -13.52 -18.37
N ASN A 47 24.55 -14.60 -19.00
CA ASN A 47 23.16 -15.04 -18.99
C ASN A 47 22.81 -15.45 -17.55
N SER A 48 22.85 -14.49 -16.61
CA SER A 48 22.39 -14.73 -15.25
C SER A 48 20.88 -14.62 -15.28
N PRO A 49 20.14 -15.70 -14.97
CA PRO A 49 18.69 -15.71 -15.12
C PRO A 49 18.04 -14.68 -14.19
N ILE A 50 16.87 -14.18 -14.62
CA ILE A 50 16.00 -13.38 -13.77
C ILE A 50 15.09 -14.36 -13.02
N ALA A 51 15.06 -14.30 -11.70
CA ALA A 51 14.19 -15.12 -10.87
C ALA A 51 13.04 -14.29 -10.26
N TYR A 52 12.07 -14.96 -9.64
CA TYR A 52 10.97 -14.28 -8.97
C TYR A 52 10.57 -14.93 -7.64
N VAL A 53 9.93 -14.10 -6.79
CA VAL A 53 9.33 -14.50 -5.53
C VAL A 53 7.87 -14.05 -5.51
N GLU A 54 6.95 -14.96 -5.21
CA GLU A 54 5.52 -14.67 -5.07
C GLU A 54 5.23 -14.08 -3.69
N VAL A 55 4.89 -12.79 -3.68
CA VAL A 55 4.66 -12.04 -2.43
C VAL A 55 3.45 -12.58 -1.67
N ASP A 56 2.38 -12.98 -2.38
CA ASP A 56 1.17 -13.50 -1.75
C ASP A 56 1.44 -14.81 -0.97
N SER A 57 2.27 -15.69 -1.54
CA SER A 57 2.73 -16.91 -0.86
C SER A 57 3.60 -16.57 0.37
N LEU A 58 4.45 -15.57 0.26
CA LEU A 58 5.30 -15.11 1.36
C LEU A 58 4.45 -14.53 2.50
N LEU A 59 3.43 -13.72 2.19
CA LEU A 59 2.52 -13.15 3.19
C LEU A 59 1.72 -14.20 3.98
N THR A 60 1.49 -15.38 3.39
CA THR A 60 0.70 -16.45 4.00
C THR A 60 1.54 -17.52 4.69
N GLN A 61 2.82 -17.68 4.32
CA GLN A 61 3.66 -18.79 4.78
C GLN A 61 4.90 -18.38 5.58
N TYR A 62 5.32 -17.11 5.48
CA TYR A 62 6.41 -16.60 6.30
C TYR A 62 5.91 -16.34 7.73
N LYS A 63 6.53 -16.97 8.73
CA LYS A 63 6.12 -16.90 10.16
C LYS A 63 6.00 -15.45 10.67
N PHE A 64 6.93 -14.58 10.30
CA PHE A 64 6.82 -13.15 10.63
C PHE A 64 5.51 -12.54 10.12
N CYS A 65 5.10 -12.85 8.89
CA CYS A 65 3.88 -12.31 8.31
C CYS A 65 2.63 -12.83 9.03
N THR A 66 2.56 -14.14 9.25
CA THR A 66 1.39 -14.76 9.89
C THR A 66 1.21 -14.27 11.33
N GLU A 67 2.29 -14.20 12.13
CA GLU A 67 2.26 -13.68 13.49
C GLU A 67 1.90 -12.19 13.56
N ASN A 68 2.46 -11.37 12.66
CA ASN A 68 2.16 -9.93 12.64
C ASN A 68 0.76 -9.63 12.12
N LYS A 69 0.23 -10.41 11.16
CA LYS A 69 -1.15 -10.29 10.70
C LYS A 69 -2.12 -10.44 11.87
N ALA A 70 -1.96 -11.49 12.68
CA ALA A 70 -2.80 -11.71 13.87
C ALA A 70 -2.71 -10.54 14.87
N VAL A 71 -1.51 -9.96 15.06
CA VAL A 71 -1.32 -8.79 15.93
C VAL A 71 -2.00 -7.55 15.37
N LEU A 72 -1.89 -7.29 14.06
CA LEU A 72 -2.52 -6.15 13.41
C LEU A 72 -4.05 -6.27 13.44
N GLU A 73 -4.59 -7.46 13.23
CA GLU A 73 -6.02 -7.74 13.34
C GLU A 73 -6.53 -7.51 14.78
N ALA A 74 -5.81 -7.98 15.78
CA ALA A 74 -6.15 -7.74 17.18
C ALA A 74 -6.14 -6.25 17.53
N LYS A 75 -5.13 -5.49 17.08
CA LYS A 75 -5.05 -4.04 17.26
C LYS A 75 -6.19 -3.32 16.55
N SER A 76 -6.52 -3.71 15.32
CA SER A 76 -7.64 -3.15 14.56
C SER A 76 -8.96 -3.30 15.33
N LYS A 77 -9.25 -4.51 15.82
CA LYS A 77 -10.44 -4.77 16.64
C LYS A 77 -10.45 -3.96 17.93
N GLN A 78 -9.31 -3.86 18.60
CA GLN A 78 -9.16 -3.05 19.81
C GLN A 78 -9.44 -1.57 19.53
N TYR A 79 -8.92 -1.02 18.45
CA TYR A 79 -9.11 0.38 18.07
C TYR A 79 -10.56 0.67 17.71
N GLN A 80 -11.20 -0.22 16.94
CA GLN A 80 -12.62 -0.13 16.62
C GLN A 80 -13.48 -0.15 17.88
N SER A 81 -13.17 -1.03 18.85
CA SER A 81 -13.87 -1.09 20.13
C SER A 81 -13.72 0.19 20.97
N GLN A 82 -12.54 0.80 20.97
CA GLN A 82 -12.31 2.07 21.68
C GLN A 82 -13.13 3.21 21.09
N VAL A 83 -13.19 3.32 19.75
CA VAL A 83 -14.01 4.32 19.06
C VAL A 83 -15.49 4.09 19.35
N ALA A 84 -15.95 2.85 19.21
CA ALA A 84 -17.34 2.49 19.47
C ALA A 84 -17.77 2.82 20.92
N ALA A 85 -16.92 2.49 21.90
CA ALA A 85 -17.18 2.83 23.30
C ALA A 85 -17.26 4.34 23.52
N LYS A 86 -16.38 5.12 22.89
CA LYS A 86 -16.40 6.59 23.01
C LYS A 86 -17.64 7.18 22.37
N MET A 87 -18.06 6.67 21.19
CA MET A 87 -19.28 7.11 20.53
C MET A 87 -20.54 6.75 21.33
N ALA A 88 -20.58 5.57 21.96
CA ALA A 88 -21.68 5.18 22.83
C ALA A 88 -21.80 6.13 24.04
N GLN A 89 -20.69 6.60 24.61
CA GLN A 89 -20.70 7.62 25.67
C GLN A 89 -21.29 8.94 25.18
N VAL A 90 -20.97 9.39 23.98
CA VAL A 90 -21.54 10.59 23.35
C VAL A 90 -23.06 10.45 23.20
N GLN A 91 -23.49 9.30 22.64
CA GLN A 91 -24.92 9.03 22.43
C GLN A 91 -25.70 9.02 23.75
N LYS A 92 -25.13 8.38 24.79
CA LYS A 92 -25.74 8.39 26.13
C LYS A 92 -25.85 9.79 26.70
N ALA A 93 -24.79 10.58 26.61
CA ALA A 93 -24.79 11.96 27.09
C ALA A 93 -25.86 12.83 26.39
N TYR A 94 -26.03 12.59 25.08
CA TYR A 94 -27.07 13.27 24.29
C TYR A 94 -28.48 12.84 24.70
N ALA A 95 -28.71 11.54 24.89
CA ALA A 95 -30.00 11.02 25.36
C ALA A 95 -30.35 11.55 26.76
N ASP A 96 -29.37 11.55 27.70
CA ASP A 96 -29.53 12.11 29.04
C ASP A 96 -29.85 13.62 29.00
N PHE A 97 -29.23 14.36 28.09
CA PHE A 97 -29.51 15.78 27.89
C PHE A 97 -30.95 16.00 27.40
N GLN A 98 -31.39 15.25 26.40
CA GLN A 98 -32.76 15.35 25.88
C GLN A 98 -33.81 15.02 26.95
N GLN A 99 -33.60 13.95 27.71
CA GLN A 99 -34.47 13.57 28.83
C GLN A 99 -34.59 14.69 29.89
N LYS A 100 -33.46 15.30 30.28
CA LYS A 100 -33.44 16.40 31.22
C LYS A 100 -34.14 17.66 30.72
N MET A 101 -34.00 17.94 29.40
CA MET A 101 -34.74 19.04 28.76
C MET A 101 -36.24 18.80 28.81
N GLN A 102 -36.71 17.60 28.50
CA GLN A 102 -38.14 17.24 28.47
C GLN A 102 -38.75 17.23 29.89
N SER A 103 -37.98 16.76 30.87
CA SER A 103 -38.45 16.68 32.26
C SER A 103 -38.34 17.99 33.06
N GLY A 104 -37.78 19.05 32.46
CA GLY A 104 -37.52 20.30 33.17
C GLY A 104 -36.46 20.19 34.27
N ALA A 105 -35.59 19.16 34.20
CA ALA A 105 -34.58 18.92 35.22
C ALA A 105 -33.43 19.95 35.23
N PHE A 106 -33.27 20.76 34.20
CA PHE A 106 -32.38 21.91 34.22
C PHE A 106 -33.10 23.08 34.91
N THR A 107 -32.59 23.49 36.09
CA THR A 107 -33.17 24.58 36.88
C THR A 107 -32.71 25.95 36.40
N THR A 108 -31.60 26.03 35.67
CA THR A 108 -31.09 27.26 35.06
C THR A 108 -30.64 27.05 33.62
N ARG A 109 -30.62 28.14 32.85
CA ARG A 109 -30.15 28.14 31.47
C ARG A 109 -28.66 27.75 31.37
N GLU A 110 -27.85 28.22 32.29
CA GLU A 110 -26.42 27.95 32.38
C GLU A 110 -26.16 26.47 32.54
N GLN A 111 -27.00 25.71 33.28
CA GLN A 111 -26.85 24.26 33.40
C GLN A 111 -27.10 23.53 32.06
N ALA A 112 -28.09 23.96 31.31
CA ALA A 112 -28.38 23.39 29.99
C ALA A 112 -27.24 23.70 28.99
N GLU A 113 -26.77 24.93 28.96
CA GLU A 113 -25.63 25.36 28.11
C GLU A 113 -24.35 24.60 28.47
N ALA A 114 -24.02 24.41 29.74
CA ALA A 114 -22.87 23.62 30.19
C ALA A 114 -22.98 22.15 29.79
N ALA A 115 -24.17 21.57 29.87
CA ALA A 115 -24.39 20.18 29.42
C ALA A 115 -24.22 20.03 27.91
N GLN A 116 -24.73 21.00 27.12
CA GLN A 116 -24.53 21.03 25.67
C GLN A 116 -23.04 21.17 25.28
N LEU A 117 -22.34 22.09 25.94
CA LEU A 117 -20.89 22.28 25.73
C LEU A 117 -20.10 21.01 26.05
N ARG A 118 -20.49 20.28 27.10
CA ARG A 118 -19.89 19.00 27.47
C ARG A 118 -20.07 17.96 26.35
N ILE A 119 -21.26 17.87 25.79
CA ILE A 119 -21.51 16.93 24.65
C ILE A 119 -20.67 17.30 23.45
N GLN A 120 -20.58 18.59 23.09
CA GLN A 120 -19.71 19.05 21.99
C GLN A 120 -18.25 18.67 22.23
N LYS A 121 -17.75 18.86 23.47
CA LYS A 121 -16.39 18.45 23.84
C LYS A 121 -16.20 16.94 23.70
N MET A 122 -17.16 16.14 24.15
CA MET A 122 -17.11 14.68 24.00
C MET A 122 -17.09 14.23 22.52
N GLN A 123 -17.84 14.91 21.66
CA GLN A 123 -17.81 14.65 20.20
C GLN A 123 -16.43 14.97 19.59
N GLN A 124 -15.86 16.12 19.96
CA GLN A 124 -14.50 16.50 19.52
C GLN A 124 -13.44 15.51 20.01
N GLU A 125 -13.54 15.05 21.25
CA GLU A 125 -12.66 14.03 21.81
C GLU A 125 -12.80 12.69 21.09
N ALA A 126 -14.02 12.29 20.71
CA ALA A 126 -14.28 11.07 19.94
C ALA A 126 -13.64 11.15 18.55
N ALA A 127 -13.83 12.25 17.83
CA ALA A 127 -13.22 12.48 16.52
C ALA A 127 -11.69 12.50 16.60
N LYS A 128 -11.13 13.16 17.62
CA LYS A 128 -9.68 13.17 17.85
C LYS A 128 -9.11 11.78 18.15
N LEU A 129 -9.84 10.98 18.94
CA LEU A 129 -9.45 9.59 19.23
C LEU A 129 -9.43 8.76 17.95
N GLU A 130 -10.48 8.84 17.12
CA GLU A 130 -10.57 8.13 15.86
C GLU A 130 -9.39 8.47 14.95
N GLU A 131 -9.10 9.76 14.76
CA GLU A 131 -7.95 10.23 13.97
C GLU A 131 -6.62 9.68 14.51
N GLN A 132 -6.42 9.72 15.81
CA GLN A 132 -5.20 9.20 16.45
C GLN A 132 -5.04 7.70 16.25
N LEU A 133 -6.12 6.93 16.39
CA LEU A 133 -6.09 5.48 16.21
C LEU A 133 -5.87 5.10 14.75
N GLN A 134 -6.45 5.85 13.81
CA GLN A 134 -6.19 5.68 12.39
C GLN A 134 -4.72 5.92 12.05
N LYS A 135 -4.13 7.01 12.54
CA LYS A 135 -2.69 7.29 12.36
C LYS A 135 -1.81 6.19 12.94
N ARG A 136 -2.16 5.67 14.13
CA ARG A 136 -1.44 4.54 14.74
C ARG A 136 -1.53 3.29 13.89
N MET A 137 -2.71 2.97 13.35
CA MET A 137 -2.89 1.79 12.51
C MET A 137 -2.07 1.88 11.22
N THR A 138 -2.06 3.05 10.58
CA THR A 138 -1.21 3.31 9.40
C THR A 138 0.28 3.12 9.73
N ALA A 139 0.77 3.68 10.82
CA ALA A 139 2.16 3.53 11.24
C ALA A 139 2.54 2.06 11.54
N GLU A 140 1.65 1.29 12.15
CA GLU A 140 1.87 -0.15 12.39
C GLU A 140 1.94 -0.94 11.06
N GLN A 141 1.09 -0.60 10.10
CA GLN A 141 1.10 -1.22 8.77
C GLN A 141 2.38 -0.87 8.00
N GLU A 142 2.80 0.38 8.03
CA GLU A 142 4.07 0.82 7.41
C GLU A 142 5.28 0.11 8.04
N LYS A 143 5.29 0.01 9.37
CA LYS A 143 6.34 -0.72 10.08
C LYS A 143 6.40 -2.19 9.68
N PHE A 144 5.24 -2.84 9.55
CA PHE A 144 5.16 -4.22 9.06
C PHE A 144 5.75 -4.35 7.66
N ASN A 145 5.30 -3.50 6.72
CA ASN A 145 5.74 -3.53 5.32
C ASN A 145 7.25 -3.27 5.20
N ASN A 146 7.77 -2.29 5.92
CA ASN A 146 9.19 -1.97 5.93
C ASN A 146 10.02 -3.12 6.49
N THR A 147 9.60 -3.70 7.63
CA THR A 147 10.31 -4.84 8.25
C THR A 147 10.31 -6.07 7.32
N LEU A 148 9.19 -6.36 6.67
CA LEU A 148 9.10 -7.44 5.69
C LEU A 148 10.05 -7.23 4.51
N ARG A 149 10.00 -6.03 3.92
CA ARG A 149 10.87 -5.67 2.79
C ARG A 149 12.34 -5.79 3.17
N ASP A 150 12.74 -5.21 4.30
CA ASP A 150 14.13 -5.19 4.75
C ASP A 150 14.63 -6.61 5.06
N SER A 151 13.78 -7.45 5.67
CA SER A 151 14.07 -8.86 5.93
C SER A 151 14.25 -9.66 4.64
N LEU A 152 13.36 -9.45 3.68
CA LEU A 152 13.42 -10.12 2.37
C LEU A 152 14.66 -9.68 1.59
N GLN A 153 14.93 -8.39 1.51
CA GLN A 153 16.10 -7.87 0.80
C GLN A 153 17.42 -8.35 1.44
N SER A 154 17.49 -8.36 2.77
CA SER A 154 18.65 -8.90 3.48
C SER A 154 18.88 -10.38 3.20
N PHE A 155 17.80 -11.18 3.24
CA PHE A 155 17.88 -12.59 2.90
C PHE A 155 18.32 -12.81 1.46
N LEU A 156 17.67 -12.16 0.50
CA LEU A 156 17.99 -12.31 -0.92
C LEU A 156 19.41 -11.86 -1.26
N LYS A 157 19.92 -10.82 -0.60
CA LYS A 157 21.32 -10.39 -0.78
C LYS A 157 22.31 -11.50 -0.41
N ASP A 158 22.05 -12.23 0.67
CA ASP A 158 22.92 -13.33 1.07
C ASP A 158 22.70 -14.56 0.19
N TYR A 159 21.47 -14.94 -0.07
CA TYR A 159 21.10 -16.05 -0.92
C TYR A 159 21.68 -15.94 -2.34
N ASN A 160 21.65 -14.75 -2.90
CA ASN A 160 22.13 -14.51 -4.26
C ASN A 160 23.65 -14.50 -4.41
N LYS A 161 24.43 -14.46 -3.32
CA LYS A 161 25.91 -14.64 -3.40
C LYS A 161 26.29 -16.00 -3.96
N GLU A 162 25.48 -17.01 -3.69
CA GLU A 162 25.72 -18.38 -4.16
C GLU A 162 25.02 -18.67 -5.49
N MET A 163 23.82 -18.08 -5.67
CA MET A 163 22.95 -18.38 -6.82
C MET A 163 23.24 -17.58 -8.09
N GLY A 164 23.76 -16.34 -7.95
CA GLY A 164 24.23 -15.55 -9.07
C GLY A 164 23.14 -15.01 -10.02
N TYR A 165 21.90 -14.84 -9.55
CA TYR A 165 20.85 -14.18 -10.35
C TYR A 165 21.20 -12.73 -10.62
N SER A 166 20.96 -12.25 -11.85
CA SER A 166 21.15 -10.84 -12.20
C SER A 166 20.04 -9.95 -11.63
N MET A 167 18.84 -10.52 -11.46
CA MET A 167 17.69 -9.83 -10.90
C MET A 167 16.74 -10.83 -10.24
N ILE A 168 16.16 -10.44 -9.12
CA ILE A 168 15.07 -11.16 -8.47
C ILE A 168 13.90 -10.19 -8.33
N VAL A 169 12.78 -10.50 -8.98
CA VAL A 169 11.60 -9.65 -9.01
C VAL A 169 10.51 -10.16 -8.08
N SER A 170 9.72 -9.27 -7.53
CA SER A 170 8.51 -9.64 -6.80
C SER A 170 7.38 -9.93 -7.78
N LYS A 171 6.69 -11.07 -7.63
CA LYS A 171 5.46 -11.38 -8.35
C LYS A 171 4.28 -11.17 -7.40
N GLN A 172 3.40 -10.23 -7.74
CA GLN A 172 2.20 -9.91 -6.97
C GLN A 172 1.07 -9.50 -7.91
N GLY A 173 -0.09 -10.11 -7.75
CA GLY A 173 -1.21 -9.86 -8.65
C GLY A 173 -0.83 -10.09 -10.11
N ALA A 174 -1.06 -9.08 -10.96
CA ALA A 174 -0.81 -9.14 -12.40
C ALA A 174 0.47 -8.40 -12.87
N ASN A 175 1.40 -8.06 -11.99
CA ASN A 175 2.62 -7.34 -12.37
C ASN A 175 3.60 -8.17 -13.21
N VAL A 176 3.52 -9.51 -13.12
CA VAL A 176 4.24 -10.47 -13.97
C VAL A 176 3.22 -11.37 -14.63
N LEU A 177 3.00 -11.20 -15.94
CA LEU A 177 1.98 -11.95 -16.68
C LEU A 177 2.40 -13.40 -16.95
N PHE A 178 3.69 -13.64 -17.16
CA PHE A 178 4.25 -14.96 -17.38
C PHE A 178 5.67 -15.03 -16.81
N ALA A 179 5.99 -16.11 -16.16
CA ALA A 179 7.35 -16.47 -15.76
C ALA A 179 7.46 -18.00 -15.76
N ASP A 180 8.61 -18.52 -16.16
CA ASP A 180 8.90 -19.95 -16.09
C ASP A 180 8.89 -20.42 -14.62
N PRO A 181 8.17 -21.51 -14.27
CA PRO A 181 8.14 -22.05 -12.92
C PRO A 181 9.52 -22.44 -12.35
N SER A 182 10.47 -22.77 -13.20
CA SER A 182 11.86 -23.10 -12.81
C SER A 182 12.60 -21.89 -12.19
N LEU A 183 12.12 -20.66 -12.45
CA LEU A 183 12.68 -19.41 -11.93
C LEU A 183 12.00 -18.96 -10.63
N ASN A 184 11.08 -19.76 -10.09
CA ASN A 184 10.34 -19.47 -8.88
C ASN A 184 11.17 -19.84 -7.64
N LEU A 185 11.63 -18.80 -6.91
CA LEU A 185 12.41 -18.97 -5.68
C LEU A 185 11.54 -18.96 -4.41
N THR A 186 10.23 -18.81 -4.53
CA THR A 186 9.33 -18.55 -3.40
C THR A 186 9.50 -19.55 -2.28
N LYS A 187 9.53 -20.84 -2.59
CA LYS A 187 9.67 -21.91 -1.58
C LYS A 187 11.00 -21.81 -0.82
N ALA A 188 12.11 -21.73 -1.54
CA ALA A 188 13.44 -21.64 -0.93
C ALA A 188 13.60 -20.37 -0.09
N VAL A 189 13.03 -19.24 -0.57
CA VAL A 189 13.04 -17.98 0.17
C VAL A 189 12.23 -18.08 1.46
N ILE A 190 11.02 -18.64 1.42
CA ILE A 190 10.16 -18.81 2.60
C ILE A 190 10.83 -19.73 3.63
N GLU A 191 11.37 -20.85 3.20
CA GLU A 191 12.08 -21.80 4.08
C GLU A 191 13.27 -21.13 4.77
N GLY A 192 14.17 -20.50 4.01
CA GLY A 192 15.34 -19.87 4.56
C GLY A 192 15.04 -18.63 5.44
N MET A 193 14.02 -17.86 5.08
CA MET A 193 13.56 -16.75 5.93
C MET A 193 12.93 -17.27 7.23
N ASN A 194 12.17 -18.38 7.19
CA ASN A 194 11.60 -19.00 8.37
C ASN A 194 12.66 -19.59 9.32
N GLU A 195 13.76 -20.11 8.78
CA GLU A 195 14.91 -20.57 9.58
C GLU A 195 15.62 -19.43 10.29
N ARG A 196 15.75 -18.25 9.62
CA ARG A 196 16.35 -17.07 10.22
C ARG A 196 15.44 -16.35 11.24
N TYR A 197 14.13 -16.57 11.16
CA TYR A 197 13.16 -15.90 12.01
C TYR A 197 13.11 -16.52 13.42
N LYS A 198 13.54 -15.75 14.41
CA LYS A 198 13.57 -16.19 15.82
C LYS A 198 12.27 -15.94 16.60
N GLY A 199 11.21 -15.48 15.91
CA GLY A 199 9.96 -15.11 16.55
C GLY A 199 10.02 -13.79 17.32
N LYS A 200 8.88 -13.30 17.81
CA LYS A 200 8.84 -12.18 18.75
C LYS A 200 9.30 -12.67 20.12
N LYS A 201 10.33 -12.05 20.68
CA LYS A 201 10.60 -12.23 22.12
C LYS A 201 9.35 -11.76 22.88
N LYS A 202 8.75 -12.65 23.66
CA LYS A 202 7.63 -12.36 24.56
C LYS A 202 8.05 -11.35 25.61
#